data_fdb72bea12ce2c00844ca876c8036784
#
_entry.id   fdb72bea12ce2c00844ca876c8036784
#
_cell.length_a   1.000
_cell.length_b   1.000
_cell.length_c   1.000
_cell.angle_alpha   90.00
_cell.angle_beta   90.00
_cell.angle_gamma   90.00
#
_symmetry.space_group_name_H-M   'P 1'
#
loop_
_entity.id
_entity.type
_entity.pdbx_description
1 polymer ?
#
loop_
_entity_poly.entity_id
_entity_poly.type
_entity_poly.pdbx_seq_one_letter_code
_entity_poly.pdbx_strand_id
1 'polypeptide(L)'
;MRHLIALLCRLSVCVCKRSVLAAGLGFCMVASVSAEDIAVSEQTFGCILDWPKVRNTRFKHSDPEKLKEAMRILRDSIPDREYPVGTILQLVPFEAMVKHPHEKFPKSNGWEFFALEVSEAGTKIRDRGDNVVNLSLGAPCLSCHQPAAKFDFVCEKGHGCAPIPFDDQKIAELQRADSRCGKK
;
A
#
# COMPACT_ATOMS: atom_id res chain seq x y z
N MET A 1 -58.74 5.05 3.92
CA MET A 1 -58.44 5.39 5.34
C MET A 1 -57.00 5.86 5.43
N ARG A 2 -56.91 7.11 5.82
CA ARG A 2 -55.70 7.92 5.99
C ARG A 2 -54.87 7.41 7.17
N HIS A 3 -53.53 7.42 7.10
CA HIS A 3 -52.69 7.95 8.18
C HIS A 3 -51.31 8.32 7.65
N LEU A 4 -51.08 9.63 7.60
CA LEU A 4 -49.83 10.33 7.61
C LEU A 4 -49.05 9.95 8.87
N ILE A 5 -47.74 9.72 8.78
CA ILE A 5 -46.84 9.89 9.90
C ILE A 5 -45.68 10.80 9.46
N ALA A 6 -45.52 11.82 10.24
CA ALA A 6 -44.74 13.03 10.01
C ALA A 6 -43.24 12.82 10.21
N LEU A 7 -42.50 13.50 9.33
CA LEU A 7 -41.07 13.78 9.36
C LEU A 7 -40.77 14.77 10.51
N LEU A 8 -39.95 14.37 11.49
CA LEU A 8 -39.41 15.27 12.50
C LEU A 8 -37.94 15.59 12.16
N CYS A 9 -37.81 16.69 11.41
CA CYS A 9 -36.52 17.38 11.23
C CYS A 9 -36.27 18.25 12.48
N ARG A 10 -35.28 17.89 13.30
CA ARG A 10 -34.84 18.76 14.42
C ARG A 10 -33.88 19.81 13.89
N LEU A 11 -34.38 21.00 13.67
CA LEU A 11 -33.63 22.25 13.52
C LEU A 11 -33.05 22.64 14.89
N SER A 12 -31.72 22.55 15.03
CA SER A 12 -30.99 23.20 16.12
C SER A 12 -30.85 24.69 15.78
N VAL A 13 -31.65 25.49 16.42
CA VAL A 13 -31.59 26.96 16.36
C VAL A 13 -30.38 27.42 17.18
N CYS A 14 -29.34 27.90 16.53
CA CYS A 14 -28.23 28.58 17.18
C CYS A 14 -28.64 30.03 17.46
N VAL A 15 -28.95 30.32 18.73
CA VAL A 15 -29.23 31.68 19.20
C VAL A 15 -27.93 32.49 19.27
N CYS A 16 -27.73 33.35 18.30
CA CYS A 16 -26.61 34.30 18.30
C CYS A 16 -27.00 35.52 19.16
N LYS A 17 -26.49 35.59 20.41
CA LYS A 17 -26.54 36.82 21.21
C LYS A 17 -25.54 37.84 20.64
N ARG A 18 -26.07 38.94 20.14
CA ARG A 18 -25.30 40.13 19.77
C ARG A 18 -24.56 40.69 20.99
N SER A 19 -23.26 40.76 20.94
CA SER A 19 -22.44 41.66 21.74
C SER A 19 -21.32 42.23 20.85
N VAL A 20 -21.14 43.50 21.01
CA VAL A 20 -20.49 44.52 20.21
C VAL A 20 -18.99 44.38 20.15
N LEU A 21 -18.44 44.70 18.98
CA LEU A 21 -17.08 45.16 18.61
C LEU A 21 -15.85 44.56 19.32
N ALA A 22 -15.14 43.72 18.56
CA ALA A 22 -13.69 43.85 18.38
C ALA A 22 -13.34 43.18 17.02
N ALA A 23 -12.80 43.97 16.07
CA ALA A 23 -12.36 43.49 14.79
C ALA A 23 -11.04 42.68 14.99
N GLY A 24 -11.21 41.38 15.27
CA GLY A 24 -10.12 40.41 15.22
C GLY A 24 -10.26 39.64 13.91
N LEU A 25 -9.37 39.93 12.94
CA LEU A 25 -9.14 39.10 11.78
C LEU A 25 -8.69 37.72 12.28
N GLY A 26 -9.65 36.80 12.49
CA GLY A 26 -9.37 35.39 12.73
C GLY A 26 -8.76 34.80 11.49
N PHE A 27 -7.44 34.79 11.43
CA PHE A 27 -6.69 34.02 10.43
C PHE A 27 -6.91 32.54 10.71
N CYS A 28 -7.88 31.96 10.00
CA CYS A 28 -8.11 30.51 10.03
C CYS A 28 -6.88 29.84 9.40
N MET A 29 -5.92 29.45 10.23
CA MET A 29 -4.81 28.60 9.77
C MET A 29 -5.41 27.25 9.40
N VAL A 30 -5.67 27.04 8.13
CA VAL A 30 -5.87 25.70 7.57
C VAL A 30 -4.50 25.03 7.65
N ALA A 31 -4.30 24.19 8.66
CA ALA A 31 -3.17 23.28 8.69
C ALA A 31 -3.28 22.37 7.47
N SER A 32 -2.47 22.62 6.46
CA SER A 32 -2.27 21.69 5.36
C SER A 32 -1.67 20.43 5.97
N VAL A 33 -2.46 19.35 6.07
CA VAL A 33 -1.94 18.02 6.38
C VAL A 33 -1.12 17.62 5.15
N SER A 34 0.18 17.83 5.20
CA SER A 34 1.09 17.27 4.20
C SER A 34 0.95 15.77 4.26
N ALA A 35 0.64 15.13 3.13
CA ALA A 35 0.76 13.69 3.00
C ALA A 35 2.20 13.32 3.37
N GLU A 36 2.36 12.54 4.44
CA GLU A 36 3.66 12.18 4.98
C GLU A 36 4.43 11.39 3.91
N ASP A 37 5.55 11.93 3.46
CA ASP A 37 6.37 11.27 2.44
C ASP A 37 7.06 10.06 3.07
N ILE A 38 6.74 8.86 2.55
CA ILE A 38 7.29 7.62 3.08
C ILE A 38 8.74 7.51 2.63
N ALA A 39 9.66 7.68 3.57
CA ALA A 39 11.08 7.48 3.31
C ALA A 39 11.38 5.97 3.14
N VAL A 40 11.75 5.58 1.93
CA VAL A 40 12.16 4.22 1.61
C VAL A 40 13.66 4.20 1.33
N SER A 41 14.38 3.38 2.08
CA SER A 41 15.82 3.16 1.94
C SER A 41 16.13 1.66 1.83
N GLU A 42 17.39 1.31 1.60
CA GLU A 42 17.85 -0.07 1.57
C GLU A 42 17.54 -0.82 2.87
N GLN A 43 17.62 -0.15 4.02
CA GLN A 43 17.28 -0.68 5.34
C GLN A 43 15.79 -1.00 5.52
N THR A 44 14.94 -0.48 4.65
CA THR A 44 13.51 -0.81 4.65
C THR A 44 13.30 -2.30 4.35
N PHE A 45 14.16 -2.89 3.52
CA PHE A 45 14.07 -4.25 3.02
C PHE A 45 15.06 -5.16 3.74
N GLY A 46 14.61 -5.79 4.83
CA GLY A 46 15.36 -6.81 5.58
C GLY A 46 15.01 -8.23 5.15
N CYS A 47 15.32 -9.21 6.02
CA CYS A 47 14.94 -10.61 5.81
C CYS A 47 13.44 -10.74 5.53
N ILE A 48 13.09 -11.29 4.37
CA ILE A 48 11.68 -11.45 3.97
C ILE A 48 10.91 -12.39 4.90
N LEU A 49 11.59 -13.34 5.55
CA LEU A 49 10.95 -14.32 6.44
C LEU A 49 10.48 -13.71 7.78
N ASP A 50 11.02 -12.55 8.16
CA ASP A 50 10.61 -11.85 9.37
C ASP A 50 9.24 -11.14 9.21
N TRP A 51 8.73 -11.07 8.00
CA TRP A 51 7.47 -10.39 7.69
C TRP A 51 6.30 -11.37 7.72
N PRO A 52 5.14 -11.00 8.30
CA PRO A 52 3.94 -11.81 8.22
C PRO A 52 3.52 -12.00 6.76
N LYS A 53 2.82 -13.12 6.49
CA LYS A 53 2.38 -13.44 5.12
C LYS A 53 0.90 -13.74 5.03
N VAL A 54 0.33 -13.44 3.86
CA VAL A 54 -0.95 -13.97 3.39
C VAL A 54 -0.67 -14.70 2.08
N ARG A 55 -1.04 -15.96 1.98
CA ARG A 55 -0.63 -16.87 0.90
C ARG A 55 0.90 -16.84 0.76
N ASN A 56 1.45 -16.37 -0.37
CA ASN A 56 2.90 -16.25 -0.55
C ASN A 56 3.43 -14.82 -0.38
N THR A 57 2.54 -13.82 -0.37
CA THR A 57 2.93 -12.41 -0.25
C THR A 57 3.26 -12.05 1.19
N ARG A 58 4.40 -11.42 1.40
CA ARG A 58 4.89 -10.89 2.66
C ARG A 58 4.55 -9.43 2.80
N PHE A 59 4.22 -9.02 4.02
CA PHE A 59 3.72 -7.70 4.36
C PHE A 59 4.57 -7.01 5.39
N LYS A 60 4.73 -5.68 5.24
CA LYS A 60 5.30 -4.82 6.27
C LYS A 60 4.53 -3.50 6.29
N HIS A 61 4.32 -2.97 7.47
CA HIS A 61 3.80 -1.62 7.74
C HIS A 61 4.24 -1.19 9.13
N SER A 62 4.53 0.10 9.34
CA SER A 62 4.92 0.64 10.65
C SER A 62 3.77 0.66 11.66
N ASP A 63 2.53 0.84 11.17
CA ASP A 63 1.30 0.82 11.96
C ASP A 63 0.70 -0.60 11.95
N PRO A 64 0.55 -1.26 13.12
CA PRO A 64 0.02 -2.63 13.20
C PRO A 64 -1.43 -2.77 12.71
N GLU A 65 -2.29 -1.75 12.89
CA GLU A 65 -3.68 -1.83 12.43
C GLU A 65 -3.77 -1.72 10.91
N LYS A 66 -2.96 -0.84 10.31
CA LYS A 66 -2.84 -0.76 8.86
C LYS A 66 -2.23 -2.03 8.26
N LEU A 67 -1.28 -2.67 8.96
CA LEU A 67 -0.74 -3.98 8.57
C LEU A 67 -1.84 -5.05 8.54
N LYS A 68 -2.67 -5.13 9.58
CA LYS A 68 -3.81 -6.05 9.63
C LYS A 68 -4.81 -5.80 8.49
N GLU A 69 -5.11 -4.53 8.22
CA GLU A 69 -6.00 -4.14 7.13
C GLU A 69 -5.42 -4.54 5.76
N ALA A 70 -4.15 -4.25 5.50
CA ALA A 70 -3.48 -4.65 4.26
C ALA A 70 -3.54 -6.17 4.05
N MET A 71 -3.24 -6.94 5.09
CA MET A 71 -3.32 -8.41 5.05
C MET A 71 -4.76 -8.92 4.84
N ARG A 72 -5.77 -8.23 5.41
CA ARG A 72 -7.18 -8.55 5.22
C ARG A 72 -7.61 -8.32 3.76
N ILE A 73 -7.21 -7.20 3.16
CA ILE A 73 -7.53 -6.86 1.77
C ILE A 73 -7.09 -7.99 0.83
N LEU A 74 -5.85 -8.49 0.98
CA LEU A 74 -5.35 -9.59 0.14
C LEU A 74 -6.05 -10.93 0.46
N ARG A 75 -6.17 -11.25 1.76
CA ARG A 75 -6.77 -12.52 2.19
C ARG A 75 -8.17 -12.71 1.64
N ASP A 76 -8.96 -11.65 1.72
CA ASP A 76 -10.38 -11.66 1.34
C ASP A 76 -10.58 -11.27 -0.12
N SER A 77 -9.49 -10.95 -0.86
CA SER A 77 -9.50 -10.51 -2.27
C SER A 77 -10.55 -9.42 -2.51
N ILE A 78 -10.50 -8.33 -1.73
CA ILE A 78 -11.53 -7.29 -1.74
C ILE A 78 -11.29 -6.36 -2.93
N PRO A 79 -12.21 -6.33 -3.91
CA PRO A 79 -12.08 -5.43 -5.05
C PRO A 79 -12.38 -3.98 -4.65
N ASP A 80 -11.86 -3.04 -5.43
CA ASP A 80 -12.08 -1.60 -5.28
C ASP A 80 -11.72 -1.08 -3.87
N ARG A 81 -10.74 -1.75 -3.22
CA ARG A 81 -10.21 -1.39 -1.92
C ARG A 81 -8.71 -1.11 -2.02
N GLU A 82 -8.32 0.12 -1.69
CA GLU A 82 -6.92 0.52 -1.69
C GLU A 82 -6.19 0.01 -0.44
N TYR A 83 -4.92 -0.36 -0.63
CA TYR A 83 -4.02 -0.66 0.48
C TYR A 83 -3.65 0.61 1.23
N PRO A 84 -3.51 0.54 2.56
CA PRO A 84 -3.05 1.68 3.35
C PRO A 84 -1.70 2.22 2.87
N VAL A 85 -1.58 3.55 2.77
CA VAL A 85 -0.30 4.21 2.49
C VAL A 85 0.73 3.79 3.53
N GLY A 86 1.93 3.38 3.08
CA GLY A 86 2.98 2.79 3.91
C GLY A 86 3.03 1.26 3.86
N THR A 87 2.07 0.61 3.18
CA THR A 87 2.13 -0.84 2.96
C THR A 87 3.31 -1.21 2.06
N ILE A 88 4.08 -2.19 2.48
CA ILE A 88 5.18 -2.77 1.72
C ILE A 88 4.86 -4.23 1.46
N LEU A 89 4.98 -4.65 0.20
CA LEU A 89 4.74 -6.02 -0.24
C LEU A 89 5.99 -6.60 -0.88
N GLN A 90 6.29 -7.86 -0.56
CA GLN A 90 7.29 -8.69 -1.26
C GLN A 90 6.74 -10.08 -1.51
N LEU A 91 6.89 -10.58 -2.74
CA LEU A 91 6.65 -11.98 -3.07
C LEU A 91 7.96 -12.78 -3.04
N VAL A 92 9.01 -12.18 -3.57
CA VAL A 92 10.37 -12.72 -3.65
C VAL A 92 11.38 -11.71 -3.11
N PRO A 93 12.58 -12.14 -2.66
CA PRO A 93 13.54 -11.24 -2.00
C PRO A 93 14.02 -10.07 -2.85
N PHE A 94 14.06 -10.23 -4.17
CA PHE A 94 14.67 -9.28 -5.12
C PHE A 94 13.67 -8.27 -5.73
N GLU A 95 12.40 -8.28 -5.30
CA GLU A 95 11.36 -7.36 -5.75
C GLU A 95 10.51 -6.89 -4.59
N ALA A 96 10.05 -5.64 -4.65
CA ALA A 96 9.13 -5.08 -3.68
C ALA A 96 8.20 -4.05 -4.32
N MET A 97 7.08 -3.77 -3.66
CA MET A 97 6.23 -2.61 -3.94
C MET A 97 5.95 -1.87 -2.62
N VAL A 98 5.90 -0.54 -2.70
CA VAL A 98 5.58 0.34 -1.56
C VAL A 98 4.44 1.25 -1.95
N LYS A 99 3.40 1.30 -1.11
CA LYS A 99 2.24 2.17 -1.31
C LYS A 99 2.55 3.58 -0.78
N HIS A 100 2.57 4.54 -1.67
CA HIS A 100 2.65 5.98 -1.41
C HIS A 100 1.29 6.64 -1.59
N PRO A 101 1.12 7.92 -1.24
CA PRO A 101 -0.01 8.71 -1.72
C PRO A 101 -0.12 8.66 -3.24
N HIS A 102 -1.37 8.63 -3.75
CA HIS A 102 -1.66 8.46 -5.19
C HIS A 102 -0.88 9.43 -6.08
N GLU A 103 -0.73 10.68 -5.63
CA GLU A 103 -0.11 11.76 -6.38
C GLU A 103 1.37 11.50 -6.72
N LYS A 104 2.05 10.66 -5.92
CA LYS A 104 3.46 10.36 -6.12
C LYS A 104 3.70 9.43 -7.32
N PHE A 105 2.83 8.44 -7.50
CA PHE A 105 2.88 7.47 -8.59
C PHE A 105 1.47 7.25 -9.17
N PRO A 106 0.90 8.23 -9.90
CA PRO A 106 -0.51 8.19 -10.30
C PRO A 106 -0.84 7.05 -11.26
N LYS A 107 0.11 6.61 -12.10
CA LYS A 107 -0.12 5.50 -13.06
C LYS A 107 -0.33 4.14 -12.39
N SER A 108 0.22 3.96 -11.21
CA SER A 108 0.16 2.72 -10.41
C SER A 108 -0.67 2.90 -9.14
N ASN A 109 -1.51 3.93 -9.08
CA ASN A 109 -2.30 4.28 -7.89
C ASN A 109 -1.44 4.40 -6.62
N GLY A 110 -0.30 5.09 -6.71
CA GLY A 110 0.61 5.30 -5.58
C GLY A 110 1.62 4.17 -5.34
N TRP A 111 1.59 3.07 -6.09
CA TRP A 111 2.59 2.03 -5.93
C TRP A 111 3.91 2.38 -6.59
N GLU A 112 4.98 2.35 -5.81
CA GLU A 112 6.36 2.37 -6.27
C GLU A 112 6.89 0.95 -6.31
N PHE A 113 7.47 0.55 -7.43
CA PHE A 113 8.11 -0.74 -7.62
C PHE A 113 9.61 -0.66 -7.34
N PHE A 114 10.19 -1.74 -6.87
CA PHE A 114 11.61 -1.86 -6.55
C PHE A 114 12.20 -3.13 -7.15
N ALA A 115 13.35 -2.99 -7.81
CA ALA A 115 14.24 -4.08 -8.11
C ALA A 115 15.39 -4.04 -7.10
N LEU A 116 15.56 -5.13 -6.37
CA LEU A 116 16.51 -5.23 -5.26
C LEU A 116 17.63 -6.22 -5.60
N GLU A 117 18.83 -5.88 -5.18
CA GLU A 117 19.97 -6.79 -5.11
C GLU A 117 20.17 -7.16 -3.64
N VAL A 118 20.16 -8.45 -3.34
CA VAL A 118 20.21 -8.97 -1.96
C VAL A 118 21.45 -9.83 -1.76
N SER A 119 22.11 -9.65 -0.62
CA SER A 119 23.29 -10.39 -0.21
C SER A 119 23.34 -10.54 1.31
N GLU A 120 24.32 -11.27 1.83
CA GLU A 120 24.55 -11.34 3.28
C GLU A 120 24.87 -9.96 3.91
N ALA A 121 25.38 -9.01 3.11
CA ALA A 121 25.62 -7.64 3.53
C ALA A 121 24.36 -6.78 3.60
N GLY A 122 23.21 -7.29 3.11
CA GLY A 122 21.93 -6.59 3.11
C GLY A 122 21.34 -6.38 1.73
N THR A 123 20.57 -5.31 1.59
CA THR A 123 19.87 -4.93 0.37
C THR A 123 20.54 -3.74 -0.30
N LYS A 124 20.60 -3.74 -1.64
CA LYS A 124 20.80 -2.55 -2.47
C LYS A 124 19.57 -2.33 -3.34
N ILE A 125 19.13 -1.09 -3.43
CA ILE A 125 18.09 -0.69 -4.39
C ILE A 125 18.78 -0.48 -5.73
N ARG A 126 18.55 -1.40 -6.66
CA ARG A 126 19.13 -1.32 -8.01
C ARG A 126 18.33 -0.39 -8.91
N ASP A 127 17.00 -0.41 -8.78
CA ASP A 127 16.08 0.45 -9.53
C ASP A 127 14.80 0.65 -8.74
N ARG A 128 14.13 1.81 -8.93
CA ARG A 128 12.89 2.14 -8.25
C ARG A 128 12.01 3.11 -9.05
N GLY A 129 10.69 3.06 -8.83
CA GLY A 129 9.70 3.95 -9.47
C GLY A 129 8.58 3.19 -10.15
N ASP A 130 7.89 3.83 -11.10
CA ASP A 130 6.80 3.23 -11.88
C ASP A 130 7.26 2.59 -13.21
N ASN A 131 8.52 2.81 -13.62
CA ASN A 131 9.08 2.29 -14.87
C ASN A 131 10.09 1.15 -14.67
N VAL A 132 10.16 0.58 -13.47
CA VAL A 132 11.09 -0.51 -13.15
C VAL A 132 10.82 -1.72 -14.04
N VAL A 133 11.90 -2.27 -14.60
CA VAL A 133 11.86 -3.53 -15.37
C VAL A 133 12.20 -4.69 -14.45
N ASN A 134 11.28 -5.66 -14.39
CA ASN A 134 11.53 -6.94 -13.73
C ASN A 134 12.57 -7.72 -14.52
N LEU A 135 13.75 -7.98 -13.95
CA LEU A 135 14.83 -8.65 -14.65
C LEU A 135 14.57 -10.14 -14.89
N SER A 136 13.81 -10.79 -14.03
CA SER A 136 13.47 -12.21 -14.17
C SER A 136 12.49 -12.44 -15.31
N LEU A 137 11.63 -11.45 -15.60
CA LEU A 137 10.59 -11.55 -16.63
C LEU A 137 10.88 -10.71 -17.86
N GLY A 138 11.85 -9.78 -17.82
CA GLY A 138 12.17 -8.89 -18.92
C GLY A 138 11.06 -7.90 -19.29
N ALA A 139 10.12 -7.63 -18.39
CA ALA A 139 8.96 -6.77 -18.62
C ALA A 139 8.85 -5.69 -17.53
N PRO A 140 8.25 -4.51 -17.85
CA PRO A 140 7.96 -3.50 -16.83
C PRO A 140 7.03 -4.04 -15.75
N CYS A 141 7.35 -3.80 -14.47
CA CYS A 141 6.53 -4.24 -13.33
C CYS A 141 5.07 -3.78 -13.47
N LEU A 142 4.87 -2.50 -13.79
CA LEU A 142 3.53 -1.93 -13.95
C LEU A 142 2.72 -2.66 -15.03
N SER A 143 3.32 -3.09 -16.15
CA SER A 143 2.58 -3.77 -17.22
C SER A 143 1.97 -5.11 -16.78
N CYS A 144 2.65 -5.82 -15.87
CA CYS A 144 2.13 -7.05 -15.26
C CYS A 144 1.09 -6.77 -14.18
N HIS A 145 1.24 -5.66 -13.44
CA HIS A 145 0.35 -5.30 -12.33
C HIS A 145 -0.92 -4.55 -12.76
N GLN A 146 -0.90 -3.88 -13.92
CA GLN A 146 -2.03 -3.09 -14.41
C GLN A 146 -3.34 -3.86 -14.57
N PRO A 147 -3.38 -5.14 -15.02
CA PRO A 147 -4.61 -5.91 -15.07
C PRO A 147 -5.28 -6.12 -13.71
N ALA A 148 -4.52 -6.00 -12.60
CA ALA A 148 -5.03 -6.07 -11.24
C ALA A 148 -5.48 -4.70 -10.67
N ALA A 149 -5.72 -3.69 -11.51
CA ALA A 149 -6.11 -2.35 -11.04
C ALA A 149 -7.34 -2.36 -10.12
N LYS A 150 -8.29 -3.28 -10.35
CA LYS A 150 -9.46 -3.48 -9.50
C LYS A 150 -9.10 -3.98 -8.08
N PHE A 151 -7.91 -4.53 -7.89
CA PHE A 151 -7.36 -4.99 -6.62
C PHE A 151 -6.15 -4.13 -6.21
N ASP A 152 -6.24 -2.84 -6.52
CA ASP A 152 -5.20 -1.86 -6.24
C ASP A 152 -3.82 -2.30 -6.76
N PHE A 153 -3.76 -2.81 -8.00
CA PHE A 153 -2.52 -3.25 -8.68
C PHE A 153 -1.78 -4.39 -7.97
N VAL A 154 -2.39 -5.09 -7.02
CA VAL A 154 -1.75 -6.22 -6.34
C VAL A 154 -2.13 -7.53 -7.02
N CYS A 155 -1.12 -8.17 -7.61
CA CYS A 155 -1.28 -9.45 -8.29
C CYS A 155 -1.50 -10.59 -7.29
N GLU A 156 -2.55 -11.36 -7.53
CA GLU A 156 -2.86 -12.62 -6.86
C GLU A 156 -3.70 -13.49 -7.80
N LYS A 157 -3.87 -14.76 -7.46
CA LYS A 157 -4.73 -15.65 -8.23
C LYS A 157 -6.14 -15.08 -8.35
N GLY A 158 -6.59 -14.89 -9.58
CA GLY A 158 -7.91 -14.30 -9.87
C GLY A 158 -7.94 -12.77 -9.94
N HIS A 159 -6.83 -12.07 -9.74
CA HIS A 159 -6.76 -10.60 -9.83
C HIS A 159 -6.49 -10.08 -11.24
N GLY A 160 -6.30 -10.96 -12.23
CA GLY A 160 -6.16 -10.58 -13.65
C GLY A 160 -4.71 -10.53 -14.15
N CYS A 161 -3.71 -10.60 -13.29
CA CYS A 161 -2.31 -10.64 -13.70
C CYS A 161 -1.99 -11.92 -14.48
N ALA A 162 -1.04 -11.81 -15.41
CA ALA A 162 -0.47 -12.98 -16.06
C ALA A 162 0.21 -13.91 -15.03
N PRO A 163 0.15 -15.23 -15.22
CA PRO A 163 0.86 -16.17 -14.36
C PRO A 163 2.36 -15.88 -14.38
N ILE A 164 2.99 -15.89 -13.20
CA ILE A 164 4.44 -15.84 -13.08
C ILE A 164 5.01 -17.26 -13.28
N PRO A 165 6.28 -17.41 -13.73
CA PRO A 165 6.90 -18.72 -13.98
C PRO A 165 7.36 -19.44 -12.70
N PHE A 166 6.77 -19.11 -11.56
CA PHE A 166 7.08 -19.66 -10.25
C PHE A 166 5.81 -20.22 -9.62
N ASP A 167 5.81 -21.50 -9.27
CA ASP A 167 4.80 -22.10 -8.42
C ASP A 167 5.03 -21.75 -6.93
N ASP A 168 4.08 -22.13 -6.08
CA ASP A 168 4.11 -21.85 -4.65
C ASP A 168 5.36 -22.46 -3.97
N GLN A 169 5.81 -23.62 -4.42
CA GLN A 169 7.01 -24.27 -3.90
C GLN A 169 8.24 -23.45 -4.24
N LYS A 170 8.36 -23.01 -5.49
CA LYS A 170 9.50 -22.19 -5.95
C LYS A 170 9.54 -20.85 -5.25
N ILE A 171 8.41 -20.19 -5.05
CA ILE A 171 8.33 -18.95 -4.26
C ILE A 171 8.82 -19.19 -2.83
N ALA A 172 8.38 -20.27 -2.19
CA ALA A 172 8.81 -20.60 -0.84
C ALA A 172 10.33 -20.92 -0.77
N GLU A 173 10.90 -21.56 -1.79
CA GLU A 173 12.34 -21.79 -1.91
C GLU A 173 13.10 -20.46 -2.02
N LEU A 174 12.67 -19.56 -2.90
CA LEU A 174 13.28 -18.23 -3.07
C LEU A 174 13.23 -17.41 -1.78
N GLN A 175 12.12 -17.46 -1.04
CA GLN A 175 12.01 -16.79 0.26
C GLN A 175 12.98 -17.38 1.30
N ARG A 176 13.13 -18.72 1.35
CA ARG A 176 14.09 -19.38 2.28
C ARG A 176 15.54 -19.13 1.89
N ALA A 177 15.80 -18.90 0.61
CA ALA A 177 17.13 -18.60 0.09
C ALA A 177 17.53 -17.11 0.24
N ASP A 178 16.70 -16.29 0.87
CA ASP A 178 17.03 -14.88 1.13
C ASP A 178 18.27 -14.78 2.01
N SER A 179 19.37 -14.34 1.43
CA SER A 179 20.68 -14.24 2.09
C SER A 179 20.69 -13.26 3.27
N ARG A 180 19.74 -12.35 3.34
CA ARG A 180 19.57 -11.39 4.46
C ARG A 180 19.05 -12.05 5.73
N CYS A 181 18.50 -13.27 5.64
CA CYS A 181 17.89 -13.95 6.78
C CYS A 181 18.89 -14.61 7.74
N GLY A 182 20.17 -14.61 7.39
CA GLY A 182 21.18 -15.33 8.17
C GLY A 182 21.00 -16.86 8.09
N LYS A 183 22.02 -17.61 8.42
CA LYS A 183 21.89 -19.07 8.62
C LYS A 183 21.32 -19.26 10.02
N LYS A 184 20.05 -19.62 10.11
CA LYS A 184 19.45 -20.13 11.35
C LYS A 184 19.90 -21.55 11.59
#